data_b3b48664a1b2bc22e2415219a63c4a9e
#
_entry.id   b3b48664a1b2bc22e2415219a63c4a9e
#
_cell.length_a   1.000
_cell.length_b   1.000
_cell.length_c   1.000
_cell.angle_alpha   90.00
_cell.angle_beta   90.00
_cell.angle_gamma   90.00
#
_symmetry.space_group_name_H-M   'P 1'
#
loop_
_entity.id
_entity.type
_entity.pdbx_description
1 polymer ?
#
loop_
_entity_poly.entity_id
_entity_poly.type
_entity_poly.pdbx_seq_one_letter_code
_entity_poly.pdbx_strand_id
1 'polypeptide(L)'
;MLLSCRPHYIAFVVILHRLFISLLICILLLLLLLFNKIQVDLIGTANSDNQEIVIEEGEKYVAVFDPLDGSSNVDAGIPTGTIIGIYEHSDNCEIDPECIGDECTELEAQCLANTLQPGTNLVAAAYCLYSSSTFMAITLGNGVYMFCLDETIGEFVLSHANVKVPADCNIYSMNEANFDKWDAPLKNVVKGWREGTGKSGERFTSRYIGSMVGDVHRTLLYGGVFGYPGDTKNVNGKLRLLYEGAPMSFIMEQAGGISSTGKERVMEITPEYVHQRIPVVMGSKNAVQEILDAYAAE
;
A
#
# COMPACT_ATOMS: atom_id res chain seq x y z
N MET A 1 5.98 -9.77 41.10
CA MET A 1 6.14 -10.87 40.15
C MET A 1 5.62 -10.42 38.78
N LEU A 2 6.27 -9.39 38.21
CA LEU A 2 5.86 -8.72 36.94
C LEU A 2 7.12 -8.14 36.29
N LEU A 3 8.04 -9.01 35.82
CA LEU A 3 9.26 -8.56 35.12
C LEU A 3 9.86 -9.71 34.29
N SER A 4 9.13 -10.34 33.37
CA SER A 4 9.75 -11.35 32.51
C SER A 4 9.37 -11.34 31.02
N CYS A 5 8.63 -10.34 30.52
CA CYS A 5 8.22 -10.32 29.11
C CYS A 5 8.94 -9.29 28.23
N ARG A 6 9.89 -8.52 28.76
CA ARG A 6 10.57 -7.45 28.00
C ARG A 6 11.72 -7.86 27.06
N PRO A 7 12.49 -8.94 27.27
CA PRO A 7 13.64 -9.23 26.41
C PRO A 7 13.26 -9.67 25.00
N HIS A 8 12.13 -10.34 24.82
CA HIS A 8 11.71 -10.80 23.49
C HIS A 8 11.18 -9.67 22.60
N TYR A 9 10.50 -8.68 23.18
CA TYR A 9 9.99 -7.52 22.48
C TYR A 9 11.13 -6.64 21.94
N ILE A 10 12.17 -6.42 22.75
CA ILE A 10 13.35 -5.64 22.34
C ILE A 10 14.14 -6.39 21.26
N ALA A 11 14.29 -7.70 21.36
CA ALA A 11 14.96 -8.52 20.34
C ALA A 11 14.19 -8.51 19.01
N PHE A 12 12.86 -8.59 19.05
CA PHE A 12 12.01 -8.57 17.85
C PHE A 12 12.04 -7.20 17.16
N VAL A 13 11.94 -6.12 17.92
CA VAL A 13 12.07 -4.74 17.40
C VAL A 13 13.46 -4.48 16.82
N VAL A 14 14.52 -4.98 17.45
CA VAL A 14 15.91 -4.85 16.95
C VAL A 14 16.13 -5.69 15.68
N ILE A 15 15.54 -6.88 15.58
CA ILE A 15 15.60 -7.72 14.37
C ILE A 15 14.80 -7.07 13.23
N LEU A 16 13.60 -6.58 13.49
CA LEU A 16 12.80 -5.82 12.54
C LEU A 16 13.51 -4.53 12.11
N HIS A 17 14.12 -3.81 13.02
CA HIS A 17 14.90 -2.61 12.74
C HIS A 17 16.15 -2.92 11.88
N ARG A 18 16.84 -4.05 12.14
CA ARG A 18 17.96 -4.49 11.30
C ARG A 18 17.52 -4.99 9.93
N LEU A 19 16.41 -5.73 9.84
CA LEU A 19 15.80 -6.14 8.56
C LEU A 19 15.29 -4.93 7.78
N PHE A 20 14.66 -3.97 8.44
CA PHE A 20 14.21 -2.72 7.86
C PHE A 20 15.36 -1.88 7.32
N ILE A 21 16.43 -1.70 8.09
CA ILE A 21 17.64 -1.00 7.64
C ILE A 21 18.31 -1.76 6.49
N SER A 22 18.41 -3.09 6.54
CA SER A 22 18.93 -3.90 5.43
C SER A 22 18.07 -3.79 4.18
N LEU A 23 16.75 -3.81 4.31
CA LEU A 23 15.81 -3.66 3.19
C LEU A 23 15.88 -2.25 2.60
N LEU A 24 15.90 -1.23 3.45
CA LEU A 24 16.07 0.17 3.05
C LEU A 24 17.41 0.37 2.35
N ILE A 25 18.49 -0.21 2.89
CA ILE A 25 19.81 -0.20 2.28
C ILE A 25 19.81 -0.97 0.95
N CYS A 26 19.14 -2.12 0.85
CA CYS A 26 19.03 -2.86 -0.42
C CYS A 26 18.23 -2.09 -1.47
N ILE A 27 17.14 -1.43 -1.09
CA ILE A 27 16.35 -0.57 -2.00
C ILE A 27 17.16 0.67 -2.37
N LEU A 28 17.83 1.30 -1.42
CA LEU A 28 18.74 2.43 -1.66
C LEU A 28 19.93 2.02 -2.53
N LEU A 29 20.54 0.84 -2.27
CA LEU A 29 21.61 0.29 -3.09
C LEU A 29 21.12 -0.08 -4.50
N LEU A 30 19.91 -0.62 -4.63
CA LEU A 30 19.32 -0.91 -5.93
C LEU A 30 19.06 0.39 -6.71
N LEU A 31 18.54 1.41 -6.03
CA LEU A 31 18.37 2.76 -6.60
C LEU A 31 19.71 3.43 -6.90
N LEU A 32 20.71 3.31 -6.03
CA LEU A 32 22.07 3.81 -6.24
C LEU A 32 22.78 3.11 -7.40
N LEU A 33 22.61 1.80 -7.58
CA LEU A 33 23.14 1.02 -8.69
C LEU A 33 22.45 1.34 -10.03
N LEU A 34 21.15 1.65 -9.99
CA LEU A 34 20.38 2.00 -11.20
C LEU A 34 20.58 3.45 -11.65
N PHE A 35 20.90 4.38 -10.74
CA PHE A 35 20.83 5.82 -11.02
C PHE A 35 22.06 6.65 -10.67
N ASN A 36 23.21 6.06 -10.37
CA ASN A 36 24.51 6.76 -10.22
C ASN A 36 24.43 8.10 -9.44
N LYS A 37 24.30 8.06 -8.12
CA LYS A 37 24.20 9.17 -7.15
C LYS A 37 22.80 9.74 -6.99
N ILE A 38 22.06 9.24 -6.00
CA ILE A 38 20.73 9.74 -5.64
C ILE A 38 20.74 10.11 -4.17
N GLN A 39 20.40 11.36 -3.88
CA GLN A 39 19.91 11.79 -2.58
C GLN A 39 18.37 11.66 -2.60
N VAL A 40 17.80 11.10 -1.55
CA VAL A 40 16.36 10.79 -1.42
C VAL A 40 15.87 11.41 -0.13
N ASP A 41 14.80 12.20 -0.21
CA ASP A 41 14.05 12.61 1.00
C ASP A 41 13.33 11.41 1.56
N LEU A 42 13.60 11.07 2.82
CA LEU A 42 12.98 9.95 3.52
C LEU A 42 11.92 10.49 4.48
N ILE A 43 10.65 10.28 4.15
CA ILE A 43 9.54 10.62 5.01
C ILE A 43 8.88 9.34 5.51
N GLY A 44 9.06 9.05 6.79
CA GLY A 44 8.50 7.88 7.43
C GLY A 44 7.44 8.25 8.47
N THR A 45 6.46 7.38 8.66
CA THR A 45 5.53 7.51 9.78
C THR A 45 6.01 6.63 10.93
N ALA A 46 6.45 7.23 12.01
CA ALA A 46 6.80 6.49 13.21
C ALA A 46 5.65 6.57 14.23
N ASN A 47 5.04 5.43 14.48
CA ASN A 47 4.10 5.19 15.58
C ASN A 47 2.70 5.82 15.54
N SER A 48 1.86 5.28 16.44
CA SER A 48 0.45 5.59 16.68
C SER A 48 0.10 7.06 16.95
N ASP A 49 1.07 7.96 17.04
CA ASP A 49 0.88 9.34 17.48
C ASP A 49 0.85 10.36 16.34
N ASN A 50 0.75 9.91 15.07
CA ASN A 50 0.66 10.77 13.87
C ASN A 50 1.80 11.81 13.73
N GLN A 51 2.99 11.55 14.24
CA GLN A 51 4.15 12.41 14.00
C GLN A 51 4.81 12.04 12.68
N GLU A 52 4.95 13.01 11.81
CA GLU A 52 5.77 12.94 10.61
C GLU A 52 7.24 13.01 10.99
N ILE A 53 8.07 12.19 10.39
CA ILE A 53 9.51 12.25 10.59
C ILE A 53 10.16 12.39 9.22
N VAL A 54 10.78 13.53 8.99
CA VAL A 54 11.78 13.71 7.92
C VAL A 54 13.06 13.07 8.41
N ILE A 55 13.54 12.04 7.70
CA ILE A 55 14.72 11.27 8.12
C ILE A 55 15.98 11.80 7.45
N GLU A 56 15.87 12.22 6.20
CA GLU A 56 16.97 12.74 5.40
C GLU A 56 16.44 13.61 4.27
N GLU A 57 17.15 14.68 3.92
CA GLU A 57 16.82 15.56 2.80
C GLU A 57 17.55 15.09 1.54
N GLY A 58 16.85 15.00 0.42
CA GLY A 58 17.38 14.65 -0.90
C GLY A 58 17.09 15.72 -1.94
N GLU A 59 17.70 15.60 -3.11
CA GLU A 59 17.55 16.59 -4.19
C GLU A 59 16.65 16.09 -5.34
N LYS A 60 16.41 14.80 -5.44
CA LYS A 60 15.84 14.22 -6.66
C LYS A 60 14.60 13.36 -6.47
N TYR A 61 14.48 12.68 -5.36
CA TYR A 61 13.38 11.75 -5.07
C TYR A 61 12.85 11.92 -3.67
N VAL A 62 11.56 11.67 -3.52
CA VAL A 62 10.85 11.59 -2.24
C VAL A 62 10.41 10.16 -2.01
N ALA A 63 10.83 9.55 -0.91
CA ALA A 63 10.38 8.24 -0.48
C ALA A 63 9.37 8.36 0.65
N VAL A 64 8.19 7.81 0.44
CA VAL A 64 7.13 7.68 1.45
C VAL A 64 6.96 6.22 1.82
N PHE A 65 6.75 5.91 3.10
CA PHE A 65 6.61 4.52 3.49
C PHE A 65 5.76 4.32 4.75
N ASP A 66 5.09 3.19 4.80
CA ASP A 66 4.56 2.61 6.03
C ASP A 66 5.58 1.58 6.53
N PRO A 67 6.25 1.82 7.67
CA PRO A 67 7.27 0.90 8.16
C PRO A 67 6.71 -0.45 8.60
N LEU A 68 5.45 -0.51 9.05
CA LEU A 68 4.82 -1.74 9.52
C LEU A 68 3.30 -1.72 9.35
N ASP A 69 2.83 -1.87 8.12
CA ASP A 69 1.41 -2.10 7.84
C ASP A 69 0.90 -3.35 8.57
N GLY A 70 -0.27 -3.22 9.18
CA GLY A 70 -0.85 -4.30 9.97
C GLY A 70 -0.24 -4.47 11.37
N SER A 71 0.41 -3.46 11.93
CA SER A 71 1.07 -3.51 13.25
C SER A 71 0.17 -4.03 14.39
N SER A 72 -1.13 -3.81 14.32
CA SER A 72 -2.11 -4.35 15.28
C SER A 72 -2.23 -5.88 15.25
N ASN A 73 -1.68 -6.54 14.24
CA ASN A 73 -1.73 -7.99 14.02
C ASN A 73 -0.44 -8.71 14.47
N VAL A 74 0.59 -7.99 14.87
CA VAL A 74 1.91 -8.55 15.21
C VAL A 74 1.82 -9.60 16.30
N ASP A 75 1.12 -9.29 17.40
CA ASP A 75 0.99 -10.20 18.55
C ASP A 75 0.20 -11.47 18.21
N ALA A 76 -0.64 -11.40 17.19
CA ALA A 76 -1.44 -12.54 16.72
C ALA A 76 -0.71 -13.41 15.68
N GLY A 77 0.50 -13.03 15.27
CA GLY A 77 1.27 -13.76 14.26
C GLY A 77 0.65 -13.71 12.85
N ILE A 78 -0.24 -12.73 12.61
CA ILE A 78 -0.79 -12.48 11.28
C ILE A 78 0.26 -11.75 10.45
N PRO A 79 0.37 -12.03 9.13
CA PRO A 79 1.32 -11.35 8.26
C PRO A 79 1.25 -9.82 8.37
N THR A 80 2.39 -9.19 8.43
CA THR A 80 2.57 -7.74 8.40
C THR A 80 3.52 -7.37 7.26
N GLY A 81 3.73 -6.09 7.00
CA GLY A 81 4.68 -5.71 5.95
C GLY A 81 5.09 -4.25 6.00
N THR A 82 6.06 -3.92 5.17
CA THR A 82 6.49 -2.55 4.88
C THR A 82 6.01 -2.18 3.49
N ILE A 83 5.50 -0.97 3.30
CA ILE A 83 5.07 -0.44 1.99
C ILE A 83 5.91 0.79 1.69
N ILE A 84 6.35 0.94 0.43
CA ILE A 84 7.22 2.03 0.00
C ILE A 84 6.71 2.58 -1.33
N GLY A 85 6.65 3.90 -1.44
CA GLY A 85 6.45 4.63 -2.69
C GLY A 85 7.60 5.61 -2.93
N ILE A 86 8.04 5.74 -4.17
CA ILE A 86 9.10 6.68 -4.58
C ILE A 86 8.50 7.62 -5.60
N TYR A 87 8.54 8.91 -5.32
CA TYR A 87 8.15 10.00 -6.22
C TYR A 87 9.37 10.71 -6.77
N GLU A 88 9.26 11.27 -7.96
CA GLU A 88 10.25 12.22 -8.46
C GLU A 88 9.99 13.58 -7.82
N HIS A 89 11.08 14.26 -7.42
CA HIS A 89 11.00 15.61 -6.88
C HIS A 89 10.48 16.55 -7.95
N SER A 90 9.56 17.44 -7.63
CA SER A 90 9.00 18.40 -8.56
C SER A 90 9.54 19.81 -8.26
N ASP A 91 10.30 20.36 -9.18
CA ASP A 91 10.81 21.74 -9.10
C ASP A 91 9.68 22.78 -9.19
N ASN A 92 8.46 22.36 -9.57
CA ASN A 92 7.30 23.22 -9.79
C ASN A 92 6.30 23.21 -8.63
N CYS A 93 6.66 22.68 -7.48
CA CYS A 93 5.78 22.77 -6.29
C CYS A 93 5.74 24.21 -5.79
N GLU A 94 4.78 24.99 -6.30
CA GLU A 94 4.43 26.29 -5.72
C GLU A 94 3.70 26.02 -4.39
N ILE A 95 4.32 26.44 -3.31
CA ILE A 95 3.72 26.39 -1.99
C ILE A 95 2.69 27.53 -1.91
N ASP A 96 1.44 27.17 -1.63
CA ASP A 96 0.47 28.19 -1.26
C ASP A 96 0.85 28.75 0.12
N PRO A 97 1.22 30.06 0.21
CA PRO A 97 1.63 30.68 1.47
C PRO A 97 0.56 30.61 2.57
N GLU A 98 -0.72 30.40 2.20
CA GLU A 98 -1.83 30.25 3.15
C GLU A 98 -1.83 28.87 3.84
N CYS A 99 -1.13 27.88 3.26
CA CYS A 99 -0.96 26.54 3.87
C CYS A 99 0.17 26.48 4.90
N ILE A 100 1.00 27.52 4.98
CA ILE A 100 2.10 27.60 5.95
C ILE A 100 1.53 28.17 7.23
N GLY A 101 1.30 27.33 8.25
CA GLY A 101 1.01 27.82 9.61
C GLY A 101 2.21 28.59 10.17
N ASP A 102 1.97 29.44 11.17
CA ASP A 102 2.99 30.32 11.80
C ASP A 102 4.22 29.57 12.39
N GLU A 103 4.22 28.23 12.39
CA GLU A 103 5.26 27.37 12.96
C GLU A 103 6.05 26.55 11.89
N CYS A 104 5.70 26.64 10.60
CA CYS A 104 6.35 25.88 9.53
C CYS A 104 7.42 26.71 8.84
N THR A 105 8.63 26.18 8.69
CA THR A 105 9.70 26.82 7.92
C THR A 105 9.42 26.68 6.42
N GLU A 106 9.97 27.59 5.61
CA GLU A 106 9.86 27.56 4.14
C GLU A 106 10.35 26.23 3.55
N LEU A 107 11.36 25.63 4.19
CA LEU A 107 11.93 24.32 3.81
C LEU A 107 10.97 23.16 4.10
N GLU A 108 10.34 23.14 5.28
CA GLU A 108 9.34 22.13 5.65
C GLU A 108 8.12 22.18 4.73
N ALA A 109 7.67 23.39 4.38
CA ALA A 109 6.58 23.59 3.44
C ALA A 109 6.94 23.07 2.04
N GLN A 110 8.18 23.26 1.58
CA GLN A 110 8.66 22.76 0.29
C GLN A 110 8.78 21.23 0.29
N CYS A 111 9.27 20.62 1.37
CA CYS A 111 9.28 19.17 1.55
C CYS A 111 7.87 18.59 1.53
N LEU A 112 6.91 19.25 2.22
CA LEU A 112 5.52 18.80 2.25
C LEU A 112 4.88 18.89 0.87
N ALA A 113 5.07 19.98 0.12
CA ALA A 113 4.56 20.15 -1.22
C ALA A 113 5.11 19.08 -2.19
N ASN A 114 6.39 18.72 -2.08
CA ASN A 114 6.99 17.65 -2.86
C ASN A 114 6.49 16.25 -2.46
N THR A 115 5.97 16.10 -1.25
CA THR A 115 5.43 14.85 -0.75
C THR A 115 3.98 14.62 -1.17
N LEU A 116 3.15 15.66 -1.20
CA LEU A 116 1.72 15.56 -1.49
C LEU A 116 1.43 15.47 -3.00
N GLN A 117 1.98 14.44 -3.64
CA GLN A 117 1.83 14.20 -5.07
C GLN A 117 0.81 13.09 -5.35
N PRO A 118 0.09 13.15 -6.49
CA PRO A 118 -0.77 12.06 -6.92
C PRO A 118 0.04 10.79 -7.24
N GLY A 119 -0.58 9.63 -7.06
CA GLY A 119 0.08 8.34 -7.34
C GLY A 119 0.61 8.18 -8.77
N THR A 120 0.05 8.94 -9.73
CA THR A 120 0.55 8.98 -11.13
C THR A 120 2.01 9.44 -11.25
N ASN A 121 2.53 10.15 -10.25
CA ASN A 121 3.92 10.62 -10.21
C ASN A 121 4.87 9.61 -9.56
N LEU A 122 4.37 8.45 -9.10
CA LEU A 122 5.23 7.38 -8.61
C LEU A 122 6.13 6.85 -9.72
N VAL A 123 7.42 6.83 -9.45
CA VAL A 123 8.44 6.22 -10.34
C VAL A 123 8.80 4.81 -9.93
N ALA A 124 8.60 4.48 -8.64
CA ALA A 124 8.76 3.14 -8.12
C ALA A 124 7.82 2.90 -6.94
N ALA A 125 7.45 1.64 -6.72
CA ALA A 125 6.81 1.20 -5.49
C ALA A 125 7.24 -0.21 -5.15
N ALA A 126 7.26 -0.50 -3.85
CA ALA A 126 7.56 -1.82 -3.34
C ALA A 126 6.77 -2.12 -2.07
N TYR A 127 6.57 -3.39 -1.78
CA TYR A 127 6.23 -3.82 -0.44
C TYR A 127 7.08 -5.03 -0.04
N CYS A 128 7.29 -5.17 1.27
CA CYS A 128 7.87 -6.37 1.85
C CYS A 128 6.81 -7.03 2.74
N LEU A 129 6.54 -8.31 2.50
CA LEU A 129 5.61 -9.12 3.29
C LEU A 129 6.39 -9.98 4.26
N TYR A 130 6.09 -9.85 5.55
CA TYR A 130 6.65 -10.65 6.63
C TYR A 130 5.65 -11.73 7.04
N SER A 131 5.92 -12.97 6.66
CA SER A 131 5.02 -14.11 6.85
C SER A 131 5.83 -15.39 7.11
N SER A 132 5.29 -16.56 6.76
CA SER A 132 6.03 -17.84 6.76
C SER A 132 7.28 -17.82 5.88
N SER A 133 7.33 -16.90 4.92
CA SER A 133 8.51 -16.51 4.15
C SER A 133 8.47 -15.01 3.96
N THR A 134 9.62 -14.38 3.79
CA THR A 134 9.70 -12.95 3.49
C THR A 134 9.71 -12.75 1.97
N PHE A 135 8.70 -12.04 1.47
CA PHE A 135 8.61 -11.67 0.06
C PHE A 135 8.77 -10.17 -0.12
N MET A 136 9.40 -9.78 -1.21
CA MET A 136 9.45 -8.40 -1.68
C MET A 136 8.85 -8.34 -3.08
N ALA A 137 7.87 -7.46 -3.29
CA ALA A 137 7.38 -7.12 -4.61
C ALA A 137 7.80 -5.70 -4.96
N ILE A 138 8.25 -5.47 -6.18
CA ILE A 138 8.73 -4.16 -6.65
C ILE A 138 8.27 -3.90 -8.08
N THR A 139 7.98 -2.64 -8.35
CA THR A 139 7.81 -2.10 -9.70
C THR A 139 8.60 -0.82 -9.89
N LEU A 140 9.16 -0.65 -11.08
CA LEU A 140 9.81 0.57 -11.55
C LEU A 140 9.02 1.19 -12.74
N GLY A 141 7.70 1.00 -12.75
CA GLY A 141 6.82 1.47 -13.83
C GLY A 141 6.81 0.58 -15.08
N ASN A 142 7.43 -0.60 -15.03
CA ASN A 142 7.50 -1.54 -16.16
C ASN A 142 7.30 -2.99 -15.69
N GLY A 143 6.09 -3.29 -15.19
CA GLY A 143 5.73 -4.59 -14.65
C GLY A 143 6.15 -4.77 -13.19
N VAL A 144 5.77 -5.92 -12.61
CA VAL A 144 6.00 -6.25 -11.19
C VAL A 144 6.89 -7.47 -11.09
N TYR A 145 7.88 -7.39 -10.21
CA TYR A 145 8.82 -8.48 -9.93
C TYR A 145 8.71 -8.87 -8.45
N MET A 146 8.69 -10.16 -8.16
CA MET A 146 8.69 -10.65 -6.78
C MET A 146 9.95 -11.43 -6.48
N PHE A 147 10.45 -11.22 -5.28
CA PHE A 147 11.62 -11.88 -4.72
C PHE A 147 11.24 -12.55 -3.41
N CYS A 148 11.84 -13.69 -3.14
CA CYS A 148 11.74 -14.38 -1.86
C CYS A 148 13.10 -14.32 -1.16
N LEU A 149 13.12 -14.01 0.13
CA LEU A 149 14.34 -14.06 0.92
C LEU A 149 14.77 -15.53 1.10
N ASP A 150 15.96 -15.86 0.63
CA ASP A 150 16.62 -17.11 0.96
C ASP A 150 17.44 -16.89 2.25
N GLU A 151 16.95 -17.42 3.35
CA GLU A 151 17.57 -17.25 4.66
C GLU A 151 18.95 -17.95 4.77
N THR A 152 19.23 -18.92 3.88
CA THR A 152 20.49 -19.65 3.89
C THR A 152 21.65 -18.78 3.43
N ILE A 153 21.40 -17.94 2.43
CA ILE A 153 22.40 -17.04 1.84
C ILE A 153 22.19 -15.58 2.25
N GLY A 154 21.03 -15.26 2.88
CA GLY A 154 20.67 -13.90 3.31
C GLY A 154 20.34 -12.94 2.17
N GLU A 155 19.95 -13.45 1.00
CA GLU A 155 19.70 -12.66 -0.21
C GLU A 155 18.29 -12.84 -0.73
N PHE A 156 17.75 -11.79 -1.37
CA PHE A 156 16.48 -11.88 -2.09
C PHE A 156 16.67 -12.47 -3.48
N VAL A 157 16.05 -13.63 -3.71
CA VAL A 157 16.11 -14.37 -4.97
C VAL A 157 14.82 -14.11 -5.77
N LEU A 158 14.95 -13.79 -7.06
CA LEU A 158 13.81 -13.60 -7.95
C LEU A 158 12.94 -14.87 -8.00
N SER A 159 11.72 -14.76 -7.49
CA SER A 159 10.74 -15.86 -7.47
C SER A 159 9.74 -15.77 -8.62
N HIS A 160 9.29 -14.56 -8.97
CA HIS A 160 8.35 -14.33 -10.06
C HIS A 160 8.75 -13.10 -10.87
N ALA A 161 8.98 -13.30 -12.16
CA ALA A 161 9.24 -12.23 -13.11
C ALA A 161 7.93 -11.81 -13.78
N ASN A 162 7.71 -10.48 -13.89
CA ASN A 162 6.58 -9.90 -14.61
C ASN A 162 5.21 -10.46 -14.16
N VAL A 163 4.95 -10.37 -12.86
CA VAL A 163 3.69 -10.81 -12.24
C VAL A 163 2.50 -10.15 -12.92
N LYS A 164 1.49 -10.95 -13.23
CA LYS A 164 0.22 -10.47 -13.80
C LYS A 164 -0.95 -10.96 -12.96
N VAL A 165 -1.77 -10.03 -12.56
CA VAL A 165 -3.05 -10.35 -11.89
C VAL A 165 -3.97 -11.02 -12.91
N PRO A 166 -4.51 -12.21 -12.63
CA PRO A 166 -5.57 -12.80 -13.46
C PRO A 166 -6.74 -11.82 -13.65
N ALA A 167 -7.19 -11.64 -14.89
CA ALA A 167 -8.30 -10.72 -15.20
C ALA A 167 -9.63 -11.19 -14.60
N ASP A 168 -9.85 -12.51 -14.60
CA ASP A 168 -10.98 -13.18 -14.00
C ASP A 168 -10.60 -13.78 -12.64
N CYS A 169 -11.56 -13.84 -11.73
CA CYS A 169 -11.36 -14.38 -10.40
C CYS A 169 -12.68 -14.85 -9.78
N ASN A 170 -12.57 -15.58 -8.68
CA ASN A 170 -13.69 -15.95 -7.83
C ASN A 170 -13.36 -15.79 -6.33
N ILE A 171 -12.50 -14.83 -6.00
CA ILE A 171 -12.07 -14.54 -4.63
C ILE A 171 -12.31 -13.05 -4.34
N TYR A 172 -12.82 -12.75 -3.15
CA TYR A 172 -12.81 -11.39 -2.63
C TYR A 172 -12.32 -11.36 -1.18
N SER A 173 -11.70 -10.25 -0.82
CA SER A 173 -11.08 -10.01 0.47
C SER A 173 -11.58 -8.69 1.04
N MET A 174 -12.66 -8.75 1.81
CA MET A 174 -13.29 -7.61 2.46
C MET A 174 -13.81 -8.02 3.84
N ASN A 175 -13.81 -7.09 4.80
CA ASN A 175 -14.35 -7.37 6.13
C ASN A 175 -15.89 -7.38 6.10
N GLU A 176 -16.48 -8.55 5.90
CA GLU A 176 -17.93 -8.72 5.84
C GLU A 176 -18.69 -8.37 7.14
N ALA A 177 -17.99 -8.24 8.28
CA ALA A 177 -18.62 -7.70 9.49
C ALA A 177 -19.13 -6.26 9.31
N ASN A 178 -18.65 -5.57 8.28
CA ASN A 178 -19.10 -4.23 7.90
C ASN A 178 -20.13 -4.24 6.76
N PHE A 179 -20.58 -5.40 6.28
CA PHE A 179 -21.49 -5.51 5.13
C PHE A 179 -22.70 -4.59 5.23
N ASP A 180 -23.37 -4.57 6.39
CA ASP A 180 -24.57 -3.73 6.58
C ASP A 180 -24.30 -2.24 6.56
N LYS A 181 -23.03 -1.83 6.75
CA LYS A 181 -22.60 -0.43 6.75
C LYS A 181 -22.16 0.08 5.36
N TRP A 182 -21.93 -0.83 4.40
CA TRP A 182 -21.59 -0.45 3.03
C TRP A 182 -22.78 0.18 2.31
N ASP A 183 -22.49 0.90 1.24
CA ASP A 183 -23.52 1.46 0.35
C ASP A 183 -24.22 0.38 -0.50
N ALA A 184 -25.29 0.76 -1.17
CA ALA A 184 -26.12 -0.16 -1.91
C ALA A 184 -25.40 -0.78 -3.13
N PRO A 185 -24.64 -0.02 -3.96
CA PRO A 185 -23.92 -0.58 -5.10
C PRO A 185 -23.00 -1.73 -4.70
N LEU A 186 -22.13 -1.49 -3.71
CA LEU A 186 -21.18 -2.49 -3.27
C LEU A 186 -21.87 -3.71 -2.65
N LYS A 187 -22.89 -3.49 -1.81
CA LYS A 187 -23.70 -4.59 -1.25
C LYS A 187 -24.28 -5.48 -2.33
N ASN A 188 -24.85 -4.88 -3.37
CA ASN A 188 -25.50 -5.63 -4.45
C ASN A 188 -24.46 -6.47 -5.22
N VAL A 189 -23.30 -5.93 -5.52
CA VAL A 189 -22.21 -6.68 -6.18
C VAL A 189 -21.75 -7.84 -5.32
N VAL A 190 -21.39 -7.60 -4.05
CA VAL A 190 -20.91 -8.65 -3.15
C VAL A 190 -21.98 -9.71 -2.91
N LYS A 191 -23.26 -9.33 -2.81
CA LYS A 191 -24.36 -10.28 -2.74
C LYS A 191 -24.42 -11.14 -4.00
N GLY A 192 -24.30 -10.53 -5.19
CA GLY A 192 -24.24 -11.25 -6.47
C GLY A 192 -23.09 -12.27 -6.52
N TRP A 193 -21.91 -11.88 -6.05
CA TRP A 193 -20.77 -12.80 -5.95
C TRP A 193 -21.02 -13.98 -5.02
N ARG A 194 -21.63 -13.74 -3.84
CA ARG A 194 -21.95 -14.79 -2.87
C ARG A 194 -23.03 -15.77 -3.39
N GLU A 195 -23.97 -15.28 -4.16
CA GLU A 195 -25.05 -16.07 -4.74
C GLU A 195 -24.72 -16.72 -6.08
N GLY A 196 -23.64 -16.24 -6.76
CA GLY A 196 -23.26 -16.65 -8.11
C GLY A 196 -24.17 -16.04 -9.18
N THR A 197 -24.74 -14.87 -8.88
CA THR A 197 -25.61 -14.09 -9.78
C THR A 197 -24.95 -12.83 -10.31
N GLY A 198 -23.67 -12.59 -9.96
CA GLY A 198 -22.86 -11.51 -10.49
C GLY A 198 -22.51 -11.71 -11.97
N LYS A 199 -21.77 -10.77 -12.56
CA LYS A 199 -21.45 -10.78 -14.01
C LYS A 199 -20.74 -12.06 -14.48
N SER A 200 -19.89 -12.66 -13.64
CA SER A 200 -19.20 -13.91 -13.96
C SER A 200 -20.11 -15.14 -13.96
N GLY A 201 -21.27 -15.07 -13.27
CA GLY A 201 -22.13 -16.23 -13.00
C GLY A 201 -21.55 -17.23 -12.00
N GLU A 202 -20.38 -16.95 -11.43
CA GLU A 202 -19.70 -17.82 -10.47
C GLU A 202 -19.88 -17.34 -9.03
N ARG A 203 -19.85 -18.28 -8.10
CA ARG A 203 -19.79 -17.95 -6.67
C ARG A 203 -18.38 -17.61 -6.28
N PHE A 204 -18.20 -16.46 -5.63
CA PHE A 204 -16.91 -16.06 -5.08
C PHE A 204 -16.74 -16.59 -3.65
N THR A 205 -15.49 -16.87 -3.32
CA THR A 205 -15.05 -17.28 -1.99
C THR A 205 -14.49 -16.07 -1.24
N SER A 206 -14.99 -15.83 -0.02
CA SER A 206 -14.40 -14.81 0.85
C SER A 206 -13.09 -15.30 1.45
N ARG A 207 -12.03 -14.51 1.32
CA ARG A 207 -10.68 -14.78 1.81
C ARG A 207 -10.08 -13.51 2.41
N TYR A 208 -10.48 -13.17 3.62
CA TYR A 208 -10.01 -11.96 4.31
C TYR A 208 -9.01 -12.33 5.40
N ILE A 209 -7.74 -11.87 5.23
CA ILE A 209 -6.66 -12.07 6.20
C ILE A 209 -6.73 -10.97 7.27
N GLY A 210 -7.10 -9.75 6.86
CA GLY A 210 -7.11 -8.58 7.73
C GLY A 210 -5.76 -7.86 7.82
N SER A 211 -4.86 -8.17 6.89
CA SER A 211 -3.59 -7.48 6.63
C SER A 211 -3.55 -7.11 5.16
N MET A 212 -3.47 -5.81 4.85
CA MET A 212 -3.51 -5.34 3.47
C MET A 212 -2.38 -5.96 2.64
N VAL A 213 -1.15 -5.95 3.13
CA VAL A 213 -0.01 -6.53 2.40
C VAL A 213 -0.23 -8.00 2.08
N GLY A 214 -0.74 -8.78 3.06
CA GLY A 214 -1.03 -10.20 2.85
C GLY A 214 -2.19 -10.45 1.88
N ASP A 215 -3.27 -9.68 2.01
CA ASP A 215 -4.44 -9.79 1.13
C ASP A 215 -4.12 -9.37 -0.31
N VAL A 216 -3.37 -8.27 -0.51
CA VAL A 216 -2.94 -7.80 -1.83
C VAL A 216 -1.92 -8.75 -2.45
N HIS A 217 -0.96 -9.28 -1.68
CA HIS A 217 0.01 -10.26 -2.18
C HIS A 217 -0.69 -11.50 -2.76
N ARG A 218 -1.69 -12.04 -2.04
CA ARG A 218 -2.50 -13.15 -2.56
C ARG A 218 -3.27 -12.73 -3.82
N THR A 219 -3.84 -11.53 -3.85
CA THR A 219 -4.58 -11.00 -5.00
C THR A 219 -3.70 -10.87 -6.23
N LEU A 220 -2.45 -10.42 -6.07
CA LEU A 220 -1.48 -10.36 -7.16
C LEU A 220 -1.20 -11.74 -7.78
N LEU A 221 -1.13 -12.79 -6.95
CA LEU A 221 -0.78 -14.14 -7.41
C LEU A 221 -1.98 -14.94 -7.94
N TYR A 222 -3.12 -14.83 -7.29
CA TYR A 222 -4.27 -15.72 -7.58
C TYR A 222 -5.46 -14.99 -8.21
N GLY A 223 -5.37 -13.68 -8.36
CA GLY A 223 -6.52 -12.86 -8.69
C GLY A 223 -7.43 -12.66 -7.50
N GLY A 224 -8.48 -11.90 -7.72
CA GLY A 224 -9.44 -11.54 -6.69
C GLY A 224 -9.62 -10.03 -6.55
N VAL A 225 -10.41 -9.65 -5.56
CA VAL A 225 -10.60 -8.26 -5.18
C VAL A 225 -10.26 -8.09 -3.72
N PHE A 226 -9.31 -7.22 -3.43
CA PHE A 226 -9.12 -6.67 -2.10
C PHE A 226 -9.94 -5.38 -1.98
N GLY A 227 -10.66 -5.20 -0.87
CA GLY A 227 -11.40 -3.98 -0.62
C GLY A 227 -11.38 -3.55 0.84
N TYR A 228 -11.14 -2.28 1.02
CA TYR A 228 -11.41 -1.55 2.25
C TYR A 228 -12.31 -0.35 1.92
N PRO A 229 -13.59 -0.61 1.61
CA PRO A 229 -14.53 0.42 1.20
C PRO A 229 -14.83 1.38 2.35
N GLY A 230 -15.34 2.56 2.00
CA GLY A 230 -15.98 3.44 2.96
C GLY A 230 -17.20 2.76 3.60
N ASP A 231 -17.49 3.14 4.82
CA ASP A 231 -18.66 2.69 5.55
C ASP A 231 -19.28 3.84 6.35
N THR A 232 -20.44 3.64 6.95
CA THR A 232 -21.14 4.67 7.74
C THR A 232 -20.34 5.21 8.93
N LYS A 233 -19.32 4.49 9.40
CA LYS A 233 -18.42 4.90 10.48
C LYS A 233 -17.12 5.52 9.94
N ASN A 234 -16.59 4.97 8.84
CA ASN A 234 -15.35 5.39 8.20
C ASN A 234 -15.65 5.76 6.75
N VAL A 235 -16.29 6.92 6.56
CA VAL A 235 -16.74 7.38 5.23
C VAL A 235 -15.56 7.44 4.25
N ASN A 236 -14.41 7.90 4.71
CA ASN A 236 -13.19 8.00 3.92
C ASN A 236 -12.33 6.72 3.96
N GLY A 237 -12.89 5.56 4.34
CA GLY A 237 -12.11 4.34 4.48
C GLY A 237 -11.11 4.40 5.65
N LYS A 238 -10.08 3.55 5.61
CA LYS A 238 -9.04 3.51 6.65
C LYS A 238 -7.61 3.58 6.11
N LEU A 239 -7.41 3.20 4.86
CA LEU A 239 -6.08 3.17 4.24
C LEU A 239 -5.62 4.59 3.94
N ARG A 240 -4.33 4.86 4.18
CA ARG A 240 -3.74 6.16 3.87
C ARG A 240 -3.42 6.22 2.39
N LEU A 241 -3.80 7.34 1.76
CA LEU A 241 -3.61 7.51 0.33
C LEU A 241 -2.13 7.45 -0.05
N LEU A 242 -1.31 8.27 0.63
CA LEU A 242 0.06 8.58 0.20
C LEU A 242 1.02 7.38 0.28
N TYR A 243 1.01 6.64 1.38
CA TYR A 243 2.02 5.62 1.67
C TYR A 243 1.50 4.19 1.80
N GLU A 244 0.18 3.97 1.63
CA GLU A 244 -0.46 2.66 1.53
C GLU A 244 -1.22 2.52 0.21
N GLY A 245 -2.26 3.36 0.01
CA GLY A 245 -3.18 3.25 -1.12
C GLY A 245 -2.50 3.46 -2.47
N ALA A 246 -1.77 4.55 -2.67
CA ALA A 246 -1.12 4.86 -3.94
C ALA A 246 0.00 3.88 -4.30
N PRO A 247 0.97 3.54 -3.42
CA PRO A 247 2.00 2.56 -3.76
C PRO A 247 1.44 1.17 -4.10
N MET A 248 0.46 0.67 -3.33
CA MET A 248 -0.15 -0.63 -3.60
C MET A 248 -1.00 -0.62 -4.86
N SER A 249 -1.66 0.51 -5.17
CA SER A 249 -2.39 0.72 -6.42
C SER A 249 -1.45 0.73 -7.62
N PHE A 250 -0.29 1.40 -7.52
CA PHE A 250 0.71 1.41 -8.57
C PHE A 250 1.20 -0.01 -8.88
N ILE A 251 1.53 -0.81 -7.86
CA ILE A 251 1.92 -2.21 -8.04
C ILE A 251 0.79 -3.01 -8.70
N MET A 252 -0.46 -2.83 -8.22
CA MET A 252 -1.61 -3.55 -8.76
C MET A 252 -1.84 -3.24 -10.25
N GLU A 253 -1.78 -1.96 -10.63
CA GLU A 253 -1.97 -1.53 -12.02
C GLU A 253 -0.82 -1.98 -12.93
N GLN A 254 0.44 -1.94 -12.45
CA GLN A 254 1.60 -2.47 -13.19
C GLN A 254 1.51 -3.98 -13.41
N ALA A 255 0.80 -4.69 -12.53
CA ALA A 255 0.47 -6.10 -12.72
C ALA A 255 -0.76 -6.33 -13.63
N GLY A 256 -1.39 -5.28 -14.15
CA GLY A 256 -2.56 -5.36 -15.05
C GLY A 256 -3.91 -5.40 -14.33
N GLY A 257 -3.94 -5.17 -13.03
CA GLY A 257 -5.18 -5.00 -12.26
C GLY A 257 -5.75 -3.57 -12.35
N ILE A 258 -6.77 -3.29 -11.56
CA ILE A 258 -7.39 -1.97 -11.41
C ILE A 258 -7.38 -1.61 -9.92
N SER A 259 -7.26 -0.30 -9.62
CA SER A 259 -7.44 0.26 -8.30
C SER A 259 -8.32 1.52 -8.34
N SER A 260 -9.32 1.58 -7.45
CA SER A 260 -10.28 2.69 -7.39
C SER A 260 -10.81 2.89 -5.96
N THR A 261 -11.37 4.06 -5.70
CA THR A 261 -12.20 4.33 -4.51
C THR A 261 -13.62 3.77 -4.65
N GLY A 262 -13.98 3.28 -5.83
CA GLY A 262 -15.34 2.99 -6.28
C GLY A 262 -15.87 4.08 -7.22
N LYS A 263 -15.36 5.30 -7.13
CA LYS A 263 -15.78 6.46 -7.93
C LYS A 263 -14.69 7.01 -8.82
N GLU A 264 -13.46 6.99 -8.37
CA GLU A 264 -12.30 7.54 -9.07
C GLU A 264 -11.10 6.61 -8.95
N ARG A 265 -10.14 6.74 -9.85
CA ARG A 265 -8.91 5.97 -9.84
C ARG A 265 -8.00 6.48 -8.72
N VAL A 266 -7.53 5.57 -7.84
CA VAL A 266 -6.68 5.93 -6.68
C VAL A 266 -5.45 6.73 -7.10
N MET A 267 -4.83 6.36 -8.23
CA MET A 267 -3.60 6.97 -8.71
C MET A 267 -3.76 8.44 -9.14
N GLU A 268 -4.97 8.92 -9.40
CA GLU A 268 -5.24 10.29 -9.85
C GLU A 268 -5.57 11.25 -8.69
N ILE A 269 -5.76 10.73 -7.49
CA ILE A 269 -6.09 11.52 -6.32
C ILE A 269 -4.83 12.20 -5.80
N THR A 270 -4.85 13.53 -5.73
CA THR A 270 -3.80 14.30 -5.07
C THR A 270 -4.09 14.37 -3.58
N PRO A 271 -3.15 13.95 -2.71
CA PRO A 271 -3.32 14.08 -1.27
C PRO A 271 -3.40 15.54 -0.83
N GLU A 272 -4.33 15.85 0.06
CA GLU A 272 -4.43 17.18 0.71
C GLU A 272 -3.52 17.26 1.94
N TYR A 273 -3.26 16.13 2.58
CA TYR A 273 -2.39 16.01 3.76
C TYR A 273 -1.83 14.58 3.86
N VAL A 274 -0.70 14.41 4.55
CA VAL A 274 0.09 13.16 4.58
C VAL A 274 -0.72 11.95 5.03
N HIS A 275 -1.57 12.10 6.04
CA HIS A 275 -2.35 10.98 6.59
C HIS A 275 -3.77 10.86 6.02
N GLN A 276 -4.04 11.49 4.87
CA GLN A 276 -5.33 11.39 4.19
C GLN A 276 -5.72 9.93 3.95
N ARG A 277 -6.94 9.61 4.34
CA ARG A 277 -7.51 8.26 4.17
C ARG A 277 -8.44 8.22 2.97
N ILE A 278 -8.47 7.06 2.33
CA ILE A 278 -9.35 6.79 1.20
C ILE A 278 -9.99 5.40 1.33
N PRO A 279 -11.20 5.20 0.79
CA PRO A 279 -11.70 3.88 0.47
C PRO A 279 -10.90 3.31 -0.70
N VAL A 280 -10.70 2.00 -0.71
CA VAL A 280 -9.96 1.33 -1.78
C VAL A 280 -10.63 0.02 -2.16
N VAL A 281 -10.75 -0.22 -3.46
CA VAL A 281 -11.00 -1.53 -4.06
C VAL A 281 -9.96 -1.75 -5.16
N MET A 282 -9.27 -2.89 -5.14
CA MET A 282 -8.23 -3.19 -6.13
C MET A 282 -8.13 -4.69 -6.41
N GLY A 283 -7.69 -5.05 -7.61
CA GLY A 283 -7.49 -6.45 -7.99
C GLY A 283 -7.78 -6.75 -9.44
N SER A 284 -8.36 -7.92 -9.68
CA SER A 284 -8.72 -8.45 -10.99
C SER A 284 -9.64 -7.50 -11.74
N LYS A 285 -9.24 -7.19 -12.98
CA LYS A 285 -9.87 -6.16 -13.80
C LYS A 285 -11.39 -6.34 -13.93
N ASN A 286 -11.86 -7.56 -14.24
CA ASN A 286 -13.27 -7.79 -14.54
C ASN A 286 -14.14 -7.66 -13.27
N ALA A 287 -13.66 -8.11 -12.12
CA ALA A 287 -14.40 -8.01 -10.86
C ALA A 287 -14.40 -6.58 -10.29
N VAL A 288 -13.27 -5.87 -10.36
CA VAL A 288 -13.25 -4.44 -9.96
C VAL A 288 -14.12 -3.61 -10.88
N GLN A 289 -14.10 -3.87 -12.19
CA GLN A 289 -14.98 -3.19 -13.15
C GLN A 289 -16.47 -3.42 -12.83
N GLU A 290 -16.86 -4.60 -12.35
CA GLU A 290 -18.24 -4.87 -11.92
C GLU A 290 -18.68 -3.94 -10.77
N ILE A 291 -17.75 -3.67 -9.82
CA ILE A 291 -18.00 -2.69 -8.74
C ILE A 291 -18.16 -1.28 -9.33
N LEU A 292 -17.23 -0.86 -10.20
CA LEU A 292 -17.28 0.48 -10.81
C LEU A 292 -18.58 0.71 -11.61
N ASP A 293 -19.01 -0.29 -12.36
CA ASP A 293 -20.25 -0.22 -13.14
C ASP A 293 -21.48 -0.11 -12.23
N ALA A 294 -21.45 -0.75 -11.05
CA ALA A 294 -22.54 -0.62 -10.08
C ALA A 294 -22.61 0.79 -9.48
N TYR A 295 -21.47 1.42 -9.21
CA TYR A 295 -21.44 2.82 -8.75
C TYR A 295 -21.83 3.81 -9.85
N ALA A 296 -21.48 3.54 -11.11
CA ALA A 296 -21.85 4.40 -12.23
C ALA A 296 -23.34 4.33 -12.59
N ALA A 297 -24.05 3.31 -12.14
CA ALA A 297 -25.48 3.10 -12.39
C ALA A 297 -26.38 3.76 -11.32
N GLU A 298 -25.81 4.27 -10.22
CA GLU A 298 -26.53 4.97 -9.14
C GLU A 298 -26.71 6.47 -9.46
#